data_3e01e1b2ec2b79b52db088a133dc0f4d
#
_entry.id   3e01e1b2ec2b79b52db088a133dc0f4d
#
_cell.length_a   1.000
_cell.length_b   1.000
_cell.length_c   1.000
_cell.angle_alpha   90.00
_cell.angle_beta   90.00
_cell.angle_gamma   90.00
#
_symmetry.space_group_name_H-M   'P 1'
#
loop_
_entity.id
_entity.type
_entity.pdbx_description
1 polymer ?
#
loop_
_entity_poly.entity_id
_entity_poly.type
_entity_poly.pdbx_seq_one_letter_code
_entity_poly.pdbx_strand_id
1 'polypeptide(L)'
;MNRPISFAATTVLCLVGLAACSSDAADPVATTESVATTAVATTAVAVMESDAVTEPVATTELAATTVVGATSTFTAEVWADNWFSLYVNGELVGEDSVSITTERSFNADTFTFEAAYPLTIAMVTKDFKETDSGLEYIGESNQQMGDGGFIAQFTDTATGAVVAVTGADWRGLVVHRAPLNTDCAGSADPDTDCQFEVIAEPDGWTAADFDDSTWQTASVYTPEEVGAKDGYDTISWDSSAALIWGSDLKVDNTVLWRTVIPA
;
A
#
# COMPACT_ATOMS: atom_id res chain seq x y z
N MET A 1 62.67 -19.56 1.55
CA MET A 1 62.36 -20.72 2.43
C MET A 1 60.84 -20.88 2.42
N ASN A 2 60.34 -21.72 1.54
CA ASN A 2 58.94 -22.03 1.35
C ASN A 2 58.53 -23.19 2.24
N ARG A 3 57.49 -23.04 3.02
CA ARG A 3 56.81 -24.19 3.66
C ARG A 3 55.36 -24.24 3.15
N PRO A 4 54.89 -25.40 2.66
CA PRO A 4 53.48 -25.58 2.30
C PRO A 4 52.64 -25.93 3.52
N ILE A 5 51.42 -25.36 3.59
CA ILE A 5 50.41 -25.69 4.58
C ILE A 5 49.47 -26.72 3.95
N SER A 6 49.42 -27.91 4.59
CA SER A 6 48.49 -29.01 4.23
C SER A 6 47.10 -28.72 4.80
N PHE A 7 46.06 -28.78 3.95
CA PHE A 7 44.69 -28.85 4.37
C PHE A 7 44.24 -30.31 4.51
N ALA A 8 43.80 -30.69 5.69
CA ALA A 8 43.11 -31.95 5.92
C ALA A 8 41.61 -31.77 5.74
N ALA A 9 41.04 -32.49 4.80
CA ALA A 9 39.60 -32.57 4.58
C ALA A 9 38.99 -33.61 5.53
N THR A 10 38.09 -33.18 6.39
CA THR A 10 37.30 -34.09 7.25
C THR A 10 35.93 -34.29 6.62
N THR A 11 35.69 -35.50 6.11
CA THR A 11 34.42 -35.95 5.56
C THR A 11 33.54 -36.44 6.72
N VAL A 12 32.41 -35.77 6.97
CA VAL A 12 31.37 -36.23 7.89
C VAL A 12 30.28 -36.93 7.11
N LEU A 13 30.10 -38.19 7.35
CA LEU A 13 29.08 -39.08 6.78
C LEU A 13 27.85 -39.03 7.73
N CYS A 14 26.74 -38.41 7.32
CA CYS A 14 25.47 -38.49 8.06
C CYS A 14 24.58 -39.56 7.44
N LEU A 15 24.20 -40.54 8.27
CA LEU A 15 23.25 -41.62 7.97
C LEU A 15 21.82 -41.05 7.88
N VAL A 16 21.14 -41.50 6.85
CA VAL A 16 19.69 -41.30 6.65
C VAL A 16 18.92 -42.32 7.49
N GLY A 17 18.12 -41.82 8.43
CA GLY A 17 17.14 -42.64 9.15
C GLY A 17 15.75 -42.42 8.55
N LEU A 18 15.19 -43.41 7.86
CA LEU A 18 13.79 -43.48 7.47
C LEU A 18 12.95 -43.92 8.68
N ALA A 19 11.99 -43.11 9.09
CA ALA A 19 10.86 -43.52 9.91
C ALA A 19 9.58 -43.27 9.16
N ALA A 20 8.94 -44.31 8.70
CA ALA A 20 7.59 -44.34 8.20
C ALA A 20 6.63 -44.48 9.37
N CYS A 21 5.62 -43.61 9.46
CA CYS A 21 4.39 -43.87 10.20
C CYS A 21 3.20 -43.47 9.37
N SER A 22 2.26 -44.43 9.29
CA SER A 22 1.07 -44.47 8.47
C SER A 22 -0.07 -43.59 8.98
N SER A 23 -0.76 -43.05 8.04
CA SER A 23 -2.20 -42.75 7.88
C SER A 23 -3.17 -43.03 9.04
N ASP A 24 -3.99 -42.04 9.33
CA ASP A 24 -5.42 -42.25 9.48
C ASP A 24 -6.18 -41.04 8.90
N ALA A 25 -7.04 -41.37 7.93
CA ALA A 25 -7.96 -40.43 7.31
C ALA A 25 -9.24 -40.36 8.15
N ALA A 26 -9.70 -39.18 8.50
CA ALA A 26 -11.03 -38.91 8.98
C ALA A 26 -11.69 -37.85 8.07
N ASP A 27 -12.73 -38.27 7.37
CA ASP A 27 -13.61 -37.43 6.59
C ASP A 27 -14.37 -36.43 7.46
N PRO A 28 -14.51 -35.16 7.08
CA PRO A 28 -15.46 -34.26 7.72
C PRO A 28 -16.84 -34.40 7.10
N VAL A 29 -17.78 -34.76 7.95
CA VAL A 29 -19.23 -34.76 7.69
C VAL A 29 -19.71 -33.35 7.37
N ALA A 30 -20.28 -33.14 6.21
CA ALA A 30 -20.97 -31.92 5.82
C ALA A 30 -22.31 -31.83 6.58
N THR A 31 -22.42 -30.85 7.46
CA THR A 31 -23.68 -30.43 8.08
C THR A 31 -24.26 -29.27 7.29
N THR A 32 -25.30 -29.54 6.53
CA THR A 32 -26.16 -28.53 5.89
C THR A 32 -27.10 -27.97 6.94
N GLU A 33 -26.89 -26.76 7.41
CA GLU A 33 -27.90 -26.00 8.15
C GLU A 33 -28.80 -25.22 7.19
N SER A 34 -30.07 -25.60 7.22
CA SER A 34 -31.18 -24.95 6.51
C SER A 34 -31.58 -23.70 7.29
N VAL A 35 -31.40 -22.51 6.73
CA VAL A 35 -31.92 -21.27 7.29
C VAL A 35 -33.40 -21.14 6.87
N ALA A 36 -34.29 -21.27 7.86
CA ALA A 36 -35.72 -21.05 7.70
C ALA A 36 -36.00 -19.54 7.56
N THR A 37 -36.56 -19.15 6.42
CA THR A 37 -37.07 -17.78 6.18
C THR A 37 -38.39 -17.60 6.90
N THR A 38 -38.43 -16.82 7.95
CA THR A 38 -39.67 -16.45 8.66
C THR A 38 -40.38 -15.33 7.87
N ALA A 39 -41.51 -15.67 7.26
CA ALA A 39 -42.41 -14.71 6.65
C ALA A 39 -43.16 -13.95 7.74
N VAL A 40 -43.00 -12.64 7.78
CA VAL A 40 -43.82 -11.75 8.63
C VAL A 40 -45.10 -11.43 7.88
N ALA A 41 -46.23 -11.88 8.43
CA ALA A 41 -47.56 -11.52 7.93
C ALA A 41 -47.90 -10.08 8.32
N THR A 42 -48.10 -9.24 7.32
CA THR A 42 -48.59 -7.86 7.51
C THR A 42 -50.11 -7.89 7.57
N THR A 43 -50.66 -7.55 8.72
CA THR A 43 -52.11 -7.39 8.91
C THR A 43 -52.58 -6.07 8.27
N ALA A 44 -53.43 -6.14 7.27
CA ALA A 44 -54.05 -4.98 6.66
C ALA A 44 -55.16 -4.42 7.58
N VAL A 45 -55.02 -3.17 7.99
CA VAL A 45 -56.13 -2.42 8.60
C VAL A 45 -56.75 -1.57 7.50
N ALA A 46 -57.98 -1.84 7.19
CA ALA A 46 -58.80 -1.01 6.29
C ALA A 46 -59.29 0.22 7.05
N VAL A 47 -58.99 1.41 6.58
CA VAL A 47 -59.62 2.65 6.98
C VAL A 47 -60.28 3.25 5.75
N MET A 48 -61.59 3.55 5.94
CA MET A 48 -62.48 4.06 4.91
C MET A 48 -62.18 5.49 4.47
N GLU A 49 -62.39 5.68 3.20
CA GLU A 49 -62.66 6.86 2.37
C GLU A 49 -62.80 8.23 3.02
N SER A 50 -62.03 9.16 2.43
CA SER A 50 -62.49 10.53 2.20
C SER A 50 -61.95 11.01 0.86
N ASP A 51 -62.83 11.27 -0.10
CA ASP A 51 -62.57 11.81 -1.42
C ASP A 51 -61.85 13.18 -1.35
N ALA A 52 -60.61 13.24 -1.83
CA ALA A 52 -60.00 14.43 -2.35
C ALA A 52 -59.22 14.08 -3.61
N VAL A 53 -59.74 14.46 -4.75
CA VAL A 53 -59.07 14.39 -6.06
C VAL A 53 -57.84 15.29 -5.99
N THR A 54 -56.68 14.68 -5.87
CA THR A 54 -55.38 15.34 -6.08
C THR A 54 -54.70 14.60 -7.22
N GLU A 55 -54.51 15.28 -8.33
CA GLU A 55 -53.75 14.75 -9.48
C GLU A 55 -52.38 14.28 -9.03
N PRO A 56 -51.88 13.14 -9.53
CA PRO A 56 -50.53 12.70 -9.23
C PRO A 56 -49.52 13.61 -9.94
N VAL A 57 -48.80 14.43 -9.17
CA VAL A 57 -47.59 15.11 -9.64
C VAL A 57 -46.61 14.01 -9.96
N ALA A 58 -46.36 13.76 -11.24
CA ALA A 58 -45.29 12.89 -11.68
C ALA A 58 -43.98 13.51 -11.27
N THR A 59 -43.41 12.99 -10.15
CA THR A 59 -42.03 13.29 -9.78
C THR A 59 -41.16 12.59 -10.80
N THR A 60 -40.71 13.33 -11.79
CA THR A 60 -39.65 12.85 -12.71
C THR A 60 -38.38 12.74 -11.89
N GLU A 61 -38.07 11.56 -11.44
CA GLU A 61 -36.76 11.24 -10.89
C GLU A 61 -35.77 11.43 -12.04
N LEU A 62 -35.05 12.54 -12.03
CA LEU A 62 -33.91 12.77 -12.90
C LEU A 62 -32.85 11.75 -12.51
N ALA A 63 -32.83 10.63 -13.23
CA ALA A 63 -31.69 9.73 -13.18
C ALA A 63 -30.46 10.57 -13.52
N ALA A 64 -29.58 10.78 -12.54
CA ALA A 64 -28.28 11.38 -12.77
C ALA A 64 -27.53 10.47 -13.73
N THR A 65 -27.52 10.87 -15.00
CA THR A 65 -26.67 10.22 -16.00
C THR A 65 -25.24 10.56 -15.63
N THR A 66 -24.55 9.63 -14.96
CA THR A 66 -23.11 9.72 -14.75
C THR A 66 -22.50 9.73 -16.14
N VAL A 67 -22.03 10.89 -16.60
CA VAL A 67 -21.24 10.99 -17.82
C VAL A 67 -19.93 10.31 -17.47
N VAL A 68 -19.80 9.03 -17.85
CA VAL A 68 -18.51 8.34 -17.82
C VAL A 68 -17.64 9.10 -18.82
N GLY A 69 -16.65 9.83 -18.33
CA GLY A 69 -15.67 10.53 -19.15
C GLY A 69 -14.97 9.54 -20.10
N ALA A 70 -14.49 10.04 -21.22
CA ALA A 70 -13.68 9.21 -22.13
C ALA A 70 -12.46 8.67 -21.37
N THR A 71 -12.20 7.37 -21.50
CA THR A 71 -11.02 6.73 -20.92
C THR A 71 -9.78 7.16 -21.70
N SER A 72 -8.72 7.50 -21.00
CA SER A 72 -7.39 7.74 -21.58
C SER A 72 -6.43 6.67 -21.05
N THR A 73 -5.34 6.45 -21.81
CA THR A 73 -4.26 5.56 -21.39
C THR A 73 -3.15 6.38 -20.74
N PHE A 74 -2.69 5.94 -19.59
CA PHE A 74 -1.64 6.60 -18.82
C PHE A 74 -0.48 5.65 -18.57
N THR A 75 0.70 6.24 -18.37
CA THR A 75 1.86 5.55 -17.82
C THR A 75 2.17 6.14 -16.44
N ALA A 76 2.37 5.28 -15.43
CA ALA A 76 2.93 5.63 -14.15
C ALA A 76 4.35 5.09 -14.07
N GLU A 77 5.28 5.93 -13.67
CA GLU A 77 6.64 5.56 -13.32
C GLU A 77 6.81 5.86 -11.84
N VAL A 78 7.26 4.87 -11.07
CA VAL A 78 7.31 4.91 -9.59
C VAL A 78 8.63 4.33 -9.11
N TRP A 79 9.24 4.95 -8.13
CA TRP A 79 10.33 4.42 -7.35
C TRP A 79 10.03 4.63 -5.85
N ALA A 80 10.29 3.63 -5.03
CA ALA A 80 10.12 3.72 -3.58
C ALA A 80 11.28 3.02 -2.85
N ASP A 81 11.60 3.52 -1.69
CA ASP A 81 12.41 2.89 -0.67
C ASP A 81 11.49 2.46 0.47
N ASN A 82 11.04 1.19 0.54
CA ASN A 82 11.44 0.03 -0.28
C ASN A 82 10.33 -0.48 -1.21
N TRP A 83 9.07 -0.22 -0.97
CA TRP A 83 7.96 -0.87 -1.65
C TRP A 83 6.73 0.04 -1.78
N PHE A 84 5.94 -0.22 -2.81
CA PHE A 84 4.69 0.50 -3.03
C PHE A 84 3.59 -0.38 -3.64
N SER A 85 2.32 0.07 -3.49
CA SER A 85 1.20 -0.31 -4.35
C SER A 85 0.49 0.93 -4.87
N LEU A 86 0.01 0.86 -6.11
CA LEU A 86 -0.66 1.96 -6.83
C LEU A 86 -2.11 1.60 -7.11
N TYR A 87 -3.02 2.48 -6.73
CA TYR A 87 -4.45 2.43 -7.04
C TYR A 87 -4.84 3.67 -7.82
N VAL A 88 -5.73 3.51 -8.80
CA VAL A 88 -6.34 4.62 -9.54
C VAL A 88 -7.86 4.44 -9.51
N ASN A 89 -8.57 5.47 -9.07
CA ASN A 89 -10.03 5.46 -8.93
C ASN A 89 -10.57 4.26 -8.12
N GLY A 90 -9.81 3.82 -7.11
CA GLY A 90 -10.13 2.69 -6.23
C GLY A 90 -9.67 1.32 -6.72
N GLU A 91 -9.22 1.20 -7.96
CA GLU A 91 -8.78 -0.07 -8.53
C GLU A 91 -7.25 -0.21 -8.44
N LEU A 92 -6.77 -1.40 -8.05
CA LEU A 92 -5.34 -1.70 -8.02
C LEU A 92 -4.79 -1.75 -9.45
N VAL A 93 -3.82 -0.89 -9.74
CA VAL A 93 -3.08 -0.85 -11.01
C VAL A 93 -1.88 -1.79 -10.97
N GLY A 94 -1.15 -1.79 -9.87
CA GLY A 94 0.01 -2.65 -9.69
C GLY A 94 0.70 -2.44 -8.35
N GLU A 95 1.65 -3.30 -8.11
CA GLU A 95 2.52 -3.28 -6.92
C GLU A 95 3.96 -3.34 -7.40
N ASP A 96 4.87 -2.93 -6.55
CA ASP A 96 6.30 -3.08 -6.73
C ASP A 96 6.63 -4.52 -7.18
N SER A 97 7.40 -4.65 -8.25
CA SER A 97 7.78 -5.95 -8.84
C SER A 97 8.75 -6.74 -7.97
N VAL A 98 9.39 -6.07 -7.02
CA VAL A 98 10.27 -6.66 -6.02
C VAL A 98 9.55 -6.72 -4.69
N SER A 99 9.37 -7.91 -4.15
CA SER A 99 8.75 -8.07 -2.83
C SER A 99 9.61 -7.41 -1.75
N ILE A 100 8.96 -6.74 -0.80
CA ILE A 100 9.63 -6.19 0.38
C ILE A 100 10.03 -7.32 1.33
N THR A 101 11.21 -7.88 1.11
CA THR A 101 11.75 -8.99 1.89
C THR A 101 13.06 -8.66 2.58
N THR A 102 13.68 -7.56 2.21
CA THR A 102 14.93 -7.07 2.77
C THR A 102 14.98 -5.54 2.66
N GLU A 103 15.86 -4.95 3.43
CA GLU A 103 16.23 -3.52 3.37
C GLU A 103 16.81 -3.06 2.02
N ARG A 104 17.00 -3.98 1.07
CA ARG A 104 17.53 -3.71 -0.28
C ARG A 104 16.52 -3.94 -1.39
N SER A 105 15.25 -3.91 -1.07
CA SER A 105 14.16 -4.14 -2.03
C SER A 105 13.78 -2.83 -2.76
N PHE A 106 14.74 -2.12 -3.36
CA PHE A 106 14.42 -0.92 -4.15
C PHE A 106 14.48 -1.21 -5.63
N ASN A 107 13.55 -0.61 -6.37
CA ASN A 107 13.57 -0.59 -7.84
C ASN A 107 12.64 0.51 -8.36
N ALA A 108 12.68 0.72 -9.68
CA ALA A 108 11.70 1.55 -10.35
C ALA A 108 10.82 0.68 -11.23
N ASP A 109 9.52 0.90 -11.16
CA ASP A 109 8.54 0.21 -11.99
C ASP A 109 7.77 1.17 -12.89
N THR A 110 7.32 0.63 -14.02
CA THR A 110 6.50 1.35 -14.99
C THR A 110 5.23 0.57 -15.27
N PHE A 111 4.07 1.21 -15.07
CA PHE A 111 2.76 0.65 -15.32
C PHE A 111 2.05 1.40 -16.44
N THR A 112 1.27 0.68 -17.24
CA THR A 112 0.32 1.29 -18.18
C THR A 112 -1.09 0.91 -17.78
N PHE A 113 -1.99 1.89 -17.68
CA PHE A 113 -3.36 1.67 -17.28
C PHE A 113 -4.32 2.59 -18.04
N GLU A 114 -5.61 2.24 -18.00
CA GLU A 114 -6.68 3.07 -18.57
C GLU A 114 -7.55 3.62 -17.45
N ALA A 115 -7.86 4.91 -17.50
CA ALA A 115 -8.73 5.56 -16.53
C ALA A 115 -9.44 6.77 -17.13
N ALA A 116 -10.54 7.20 -16.49
CA ALA A 116 -11.25 8.43 -16.84
C ALA A 116 -11.03 9.49 -15.74
N TYR A 117 -10.96 10.75 -16.17
CA TYR A 117 -10.90 11.87 -15.22
C TYR A 117 -12.22 12.07 -14.47
N PRO A 118 -12.19 12.62 -13.21
CA PRO A 118 -10.98 12.92 -12.46
C PRO A 118 -10.22 11.65 -12.07
N LEU A 119 -8.87 11.73 -11.98
CA LEU A 119 -8.07 10.62 -11.50
C LEU A 119 -7.83 10.79 -10.00
N THR A 120 -8.30 9.87 -9.20
CA THR A 120 -7.87 9.70 -7.80
C THR A 120 -6.73 8.72 -7.79
N ILE A 121 -5.54 9.20 -7.50
CA ILE A 121 -4.36 8.37 -7.29
C ILE A 121 -4.23 8.11 -5.80
N ALA A 122 -4.10 6.83 -5.44
CA ALA A 122 -3.87 6.41 -4.07
C ALA A 122 -2.71 5.42 -4.04
N MET A 123 -1.83 5.53 -3.06
CA MET A 123 -0.65 4.67 -2.95
C MET A 123 -0.40 4.26 -1.50
N VAL A 124 0.04 3.02 -1.32
CA VAL A 124 0.72 2.60 -0.09
C VAL A 124 2.20 2.63 -0.37
N THR A 125 2.98 3.21 0.52
CA THR A 125 4.44 3.09 0.48
C THR A 125 4.96 2.56 1.81
N LYS A 126 5.99 1.74 1.76
CA LYS A 126 6.57 1.09 2.93
C LYS A 126 8.08 1.14 2.87
N ASP A 127 8.66 1.62 3.96
CA ASP A 127 10.02 1.33 4.31
C ASP A 127 10.10 -0.09 4.90
N PHE A 128 11.23 -0.78 4.70
CA PHE A 128 11.43 -2.12 5.24
C PHE A 128 11.50 -2.09 6.77
N LYS A 129 10.90 -3.08 7.37
CA LYS A 129 11.03 -3.36 8.80
C LYS A 129 11.01 -4.88 9.02
N GLU A 130 11.90 -5.39 9.83
CA GLU A 130 11.88 -6.82 10.17
C GLU A 130 10.72 -7.14 11.11
N THR A 131 10.46 -6.22 12.05
CA THR A 131 9.41 -6.31 13.05
C THR A 131 8.72 -4.97 13.23
N ASP A 132 7.74 -4.88 14.12
CA ASP A 132 7.08 -3.60 14.42
C ASP A 132 8.00 -2.59 15.14
N SER A 133 9.21 -2.98 15.50
CA SER A 133 10.24 -2.07 16.03
C SER A 133 10.71 -1.01 15.01
N GLY A 134 10.47 -1.22 13.71
CA GLY A 134 10.92 -0.33 12.65
C GLY A 134 12.41 -0.39 12.38
N LEU A 135 13.10 -1.43 12.87
CA LEU A 135 14.54 -1.59 12.65
C LEU A 135 14.84 -2.55 11.52
N GLU A 136 15.97 -2.30 10.91
CA GLU A 136 16.63 -3.13 9.92
C GLU A 136 17.87 -3.80 10.51
N TYR A 137 18.32 -4.93 9.92
CA TYR A 137 19.53 -5.69 10.29
C TYR A 137 19.55 -6.08 11.77
N ILE A 138 18.40 -6.49 12.33
CA ILE A 138 18.27 -6.82 13.74
C ILE A 138 19.26 -7.92 14.15
N GLY A 139 20.07 -7.62 15.18
CA GLY A 139 21.11 -8.51 15.68
C GLY A 139 22.42 -8.47 14.90
N GLU A 140 22.54 -7.66 13.86
CA GLU A 140 23.76 -7.46 13.10
C GLU A 140 24.53 -6.22 13.57
N SER A 141 25.79 -6.09 13.13
CA SER A 141 26.63 -4.94 13.53
C SER A 141 26.22 -3.60 12.92
N ASN A 142 25.39 -3.62 11.90
CA ASN A 142 24.84 -2.49 11.17
C ASN A 142 23.34 -2.27 11.46
N GLN A 143 22.80 -2.85 12.54
CA GLN A 143 21.44 -2.59 12.98
C GLN A 143 21.14 -1.11 13.05
N GLN A 144 20.07 -0.67 12.43
CA GLN A 144 19.72 0.73 12.27
C GLN A 144 18.20 0.94 12.16
N MET A 145 17.78 2.19 12.21
CA MET A 145 16.47 2.63 11.75
C MET A 145 16.50 2.70 10.23
N GLY A 146 15.38 2.42 9.59
CA GLY A 146 15.21 2.56 8.15
C GLY A 146 15.20 4.02 7.68
N ASP A 147 14.99 4.20 6.39
CA ASP A 147 14.86 5.50 5.73
C ASP A 147 13.88 5.37 4.55
N GLY A 148 12.70 5.96 4.67
CA GLY A 148 11.69 5.89 3.62
C GLY A 148 11.82 7.00 2.58
N GLY A 149 11.12 6.83 1.47
CA GLY A 149 11.01 7.84 0.42
C GLY A 149 10.36 7.28 -0.84
N PHE A 150 9.59 8.08 -1.55
CA PHE A 150 9.12 7.68 -2.86
C PHE A 150 8.94 8.87 -3.82
N ILE A 151 8.97 8.56 -5.11
CA ILE A 151 8.69 9.50 -6.20
C ILE A 151 7.86 8.79 -7.26
N ALA A 152 6.91 9.52 -7.85
CA ALA A 152 6.11 9.05 -8.96
C ALA A 152 5.81 10.16 -9.95
N GLN A 153 5.64 9.77 -11.22
CA GLN A 153 5.11 10.64 -12.27
C GLN A 153 4.11 9.88 -13.14
N PHE A 154 3.12 10.61 -13.63
CA PHE A 154 2.03 10.06 -14.42
C PHE A 154 1.94 10.82 -15.74
N THR A 155 1.94 10.11 -16.85
CA THR A 155 1.97 10.68 -18.20
C THR A 155 0.78 10.18 -19.00
N ASP A 156 0.03 11.09 -19.65
CA ASP A 156 -0.95 10.73 -20.66
C ASP A 156 -0.19 10.25 -21.93
N THR A 157 -0.41 9.00 -22.33
CA THR A 157 0.36 8.37 -23.40
C THR A 157 0.02 8.93 -24.79
N ALA A 158 -1.18 9.48 -24.96
CA ALA A 158 -1.62 10.02 -26.25
C ALA A 158 -0.99 11.39 -26.53
N THR A 159 -0.77 12.20 -25.50
CA THR A 159 -0.24 13.56 -25.60
C THR A 159 1.23 13.66 -25.22
N GLY A 160 1.73 12.71 -24.43
CA GLY A 160 3.04 12.77 -23.80
C GLY A 160 3.14 13.81 -22.68
N ALA A 161 2.00 14.35 -22.22
CA ALA A 161 1.98 15.33 -21.15
C ALA A 161 2.06 14.63 -19.78
N VAL A 162 2.94 15.11 -18.90
CA VAL A 162 2.95 14.74 -17.49
C VAL A 162 1.73 15.39 -16.83
N VAL A 163 0.84 14.57 -16.29
CA VAL A 163 -0.46 15.00 -15.73
C VAL A 163 -0.44 15.07 -14.22
N ALA A 164 0.47 14.34 -13.57
CA ALA A 164 0.74 14.42 -12.14
C ALA A 164 2.16 13.99 -11.81
N VAL A 165 2.67 14.53 -10.72
CA VAL A 165 3.93 14.14 -10.08
C VAL A 165 3.75 14.13 -8.57
N THR A 166 4.62 13.45 -7.84
CA THR A 166 4.71 13.60 -6.40
C THR A 166 5.21 14.99 -6.02
N GLY A 167 4.62 15.56 -4.98
CA GLY A 167 4.94 16.90 -4.49
C GLY A 167 4.29 17.17 -3.12
N ALA A 168 4.53 18.36 -2.58
CA ALA A 168 4.05 18.77 -1.26
C ALA A 168 2.52 18.86 -1.13
N ASP A 169 1.79 18.83 -2.22
CA ASP A 169 0.32 18.88 -2.27
C ASP A 169 -0.35 17.51 -2.07
N TRP A 170 0.41 16.43 -2.12
CA TRP A 170 -0.11 15.10 -1.80
C TRP A 170 -0.52 15.01 -0.34
N ARG A 171 -1.58 14.25 -0.09
CA ARG A 171 -2.08 13.99 1.26
C ARG A 171 -1.55 12.64 1.74
N GLY A 172 -1.00 12.61 2.97
CA GLY A 172 -0.41 11.43 3.56
C GLY A 172 -0.98 11.09 4.94
N LEU A 173 -1.20 9.80 5.19
CA LEU A 173 -1.55 9.25 6.49
C LEU A 173 -0.51 8.20 6.87
N VAL A 174 0.29 8.47 7.89
CA VAL A 174 1.23 7.49 8.43
C VAL A 174 0.45 6.48 9.26
N VAL A 175 0.49 5.21 8.86
CA VAL A 175 -0.24 4.11 9.53
C VAL A 175 0.66 3.23 10.38
N HIS A 176 1.97 3.29 10.17
CA HIS A 176 2.96 2.65 11.05
C HIS A 176 4.12 3.60 11.32
N ARG A 177 4.47 3.77 12.59
CA ARG A 177 5.59 4.60 13.06
C ARG A 177 6.42 3.85 14.06
N ALA A 178 7.72 3.73 13.80
CA ALA A 178 8.67 3.09 14.70
C ALA A 178 10.12 3.38 14.29
N PRO A 179 11.06 3.40 15.26
CA PRO A 179 10.81 3.40 16.70
C PRO A 179 10.44 4.81 17.20
N LEU A 180 9.46 4.90 18.11
CA LEU A 180 9.08 6.20 18.72
C LEU A 180 10.11 6.66 19.76
N ASN A 181 10.86 5.73 20.34
CA ASN A 181 11.98 5.97 21.26
C ASN A 181 13.29 5.57 20.59
N THR A 182 13.84 6.44 19.78
CA THR A 182 15.00 6.16 18.90
C THR A 182 16.24 5.62 19.61
N ASP A 183 16.36 5.81 20.92
CA ASP A 183 17.45 5.24 21.74
C ASP A 183 17.47 3.70 21.71
N CYS A 184 16.37 3.04 21.37
CA CYS A 184 16.29 1.59 21.26
C CYS A 184 16.96 1.02 20.00
N ALA A 185 17.37 1.87 19.03
CA ALA A 185 17.93 1.40 17.75
C ALA A 185 19.17 0.50 17.90
N GLY A 186 19.88 0.58 19.00
CA GLY A 186 21.00 -0.31 19.33
C GLY A 186 20.67 -1.44 20.30
N SER A 187 19.39 -1.68 20.60
CA SER A 187 18.98 -2.72 21.55
C SER A 187 19.27 -4.13 20.98
N ALA A 188 19.59 -5.06 21.89
CA ALA A 188 19.71 -6.48 21.57
C ALA A 188 18.31 -7.18 21.53
N ASP A 189 17.25 -6.53 22.01
CA ASP A 189 15.88 -7.01 22.01
C ASP A 189 14.93 -5.86 21.61
N PRO A 190 14.98 -5.44 20.32
CA PRO A 190 14.21 -4.30 19.85
C PRO A 190 12.70 -4.50 19.91
N ASP A 191 12.21 -5.73 19.81
CA ASP A 191 10.77 -6.04 19.91
C ASP A 191 10.19 -5.71 21.28
N THR A 192 11.02 -5.78 22.32
CA THR A 192 10.63 -5.41 23.69
C THR A 192 10.93 -3.94 23.99
N ASP A 193 12.04 -3.42 23.48
CA ASP A 193 12.57 -2.12 23.88
C ASP A 193 12.08 -0.96 23.01
N CYS A 194 11.75 -1.22 21.73
CA CYS A 194 11.28 -0.18 20.83
C CYS A 194 9.75 0.00 20.91
N GLN A 195 9.34 1.24 21.00
CA GLN A 195 7.92 1.60 20.99
C GLN A 195 7.49 1.90 19.54
N PHE A 196 6.28 1.49 19.21
CA PHE A 196 5.69 1.75 17.89
C PHE A 196 4.23 2.18 18.00
N GLU A 197 3.72 2.75 16.92
CA GLU A 197 2.32 3.09 16.74
C GLU A 197 1.82 2.49 15.42
N VAL A 198 0.68 1.82 15.49
CA VAL A 198 -0.04 1.32 14.31
C VAL A 198 -1.46 1.80 14.37
N ILE A 199 -1.93 2.41 13.30
CA ILE A 199 -3.34 2.73 13.11
C ILE A 199 -3.89 1.93 11.93
N ALA A 200 -5.16 1.55 12.03
CA ALA A 200 -5.80 0.82 10.94
C ALA A 200 -5.94 1.71 9.70
N GLU A 201 -5.73 1.13 8.53
CA GLU A 201 -6.05 1.80 7.27
C GLU A 201 -7.55 2.11 7.23
N PRO A 202 -7.96 3.35 6.90
CA PRO A 202 -9.37 3.70 6.82
C PRO A 202 -10.09 2.90 5.73
N ASP A 203 -11.29 2.41 6.01
CA ASP A 203 -12.10 1.70 5.02
C ASP A 203 -12.37 2.59 3.80
N GLY A 204 -12.16 2.05 2.60
CA GLY A 204 -12.44 2.73 1.34
C GLY A 204 -11.51 3.91 1.02
N TRP A 205 -10.37 4.01 1.67
CA TRP A 205 -9.45 5.15 1.49
C TRP A 205 -8.93 5.32 0.05
N THR A 206 -8.97 4.28 -0.78
CA THR A 206 -8.59 4.37 -2.21
C THR A 206 -9.71 4.92 -3.10
N ALA A 207 -10.94 5.01 -2.60
CA ALA A 207 -12.10 5.44 -3.38
C ALA A 207 -12.06 6.95 -3.70
N ALA A 208 -12.69 7.34 -4.82
CA ALA A 208 -12.69 8.72 -5.30
C ALA A 208 -13.41 9.70 -4.38
N ASP A 209 -14.38 9.23 -3.61
CA ASP A 209 -15.22 10.02 -2.70
C ASP A 209 -14.73 10.02 -1.24
N PHE A 210 -13.59 9.40 -0.97
CA PHE A 210 -13.01 9.40 0.37
C PHE A 210 -12.53 10.80 0.76
N ASP A 211 -12.87 11.23 1.99
CA ASP A 211 -12.45 12.51 2.55
C ASP A 211 -11.08 12.41 3.24
N ASP A 212 -10.04 12.86 2.56
CA ASP A 212 -8.66 12.93 3.05
C ASP A 212 -8.28 14.31 3.61
N SER A 213 -9.24 15.20 3.82
CA SER A 213 -9.01 16.60 4.24
C SER A 213 -8.25 16.72 5.57
N THR A 214 -8.32 15.70 6.43
CA THR A 214 -7.62 15.64 7.71
C THR A 214 -6.20 15.07 7.61
N TRP A 215 -5.83 14.49 6.46
CA TRP A 215 -4.50 13.95 6.26
C TRP A 215 -3.47 15.08 6.14
N GLN A 216 -2.24 14.79 6.52
CA GLN A 216 -1.15 15.76 6.43
C GLN A 216 -0.71 15.94 4.98
N THR A 217 -0.12 17.09 4.67
CA THR A 217 0.60 17.28 3.41
C THR A 217 1.95 16.57 3.46
N ALA A 218 2.40 16.09 2.30
CA ALA A 218 3.70 15.44 2.17
C ALA A 218 4.85 16.38 2.55
N SER A 219 5.89 15.82 3.16
CA SER A 219 7.19 16.47 3.25
C SER A 219 8.01 16.15 1.99
N VAL A 220 8.75 17.13 1.50
CA VAL A 220 9.61 17.01 0.32
C VAL A 220 11.05 16.86 0.76
N TYR A 221 11.77 15.94 0.12
CA TYR A 221 13.16 15.61 0.44
C TYR A 221 14.02 15.64 -0.82
N THR A 222 15.31 15.78 -0.63
CA THR A 222 16.30 15.64 -1.70
C THR A 222 16.69 14.17 -1.89
N PRO A 223 17.24 13.80 -3.07
CA PRO A 223 17.76 12.44 -3.26
C PRO A 223 18.86 12.05 -2.27
N GLU A 224 19.64 13.01 -1.79
CA GLU A 224 20.68 12.80 -0.79
C GLU A 224 20.11 12.50 0.59
N GLU A 225 18.99 13.15 0.98
CA GLU A 225 18.32 12.91 2.27
C GLU A 225 17.64 11.54 2.31
N VAL A 226 17.03 11.12 1.22
CA VAL A 226 16.41 9.79 1.07
C VAL A 226 17.46 8.71 0.85
N GLY A 227 18.65 9.06 0.33
CA GLY A 227 19.65 8.08 -0.10
C GLY A 227 19.25 7.35 -1.39
N ALA A 228 18.47 8.02 -2.27
CA ALA A 228 17.91 7.42 -3.49
C ALA A 228 18.98 6.74 -4.35
N LYS A 229 18.75 5.47 -4.71
CA LYS A 229 19.69 4.60 -5.39
C LYS A 229 18.93 3.52 -6.20
N ASP A 230 19.62 2.56 -6.72
CA ASP A 230 19.09 1.31 -7.32
C ASP A 230 17.71 1.44 -8.01
N GLY A 231 17.73 1.82 -9.29
CA GLY A 231 16.53 2.07 -10.08
C GLY A 231 16.10 3.52 -10.16
N TYR A 232 16.40 4.37 -9.16
CA TYR A 232 16.01 5.78 -9.18
C TYR A 232 16.50 6.51 -10.44
N ASP A 233 17.77 6.32 -10.82
CA ASP A 233 18.40 6.95 -11.99
C ASP A 233 17.97 6.30 -13.34
N THR A 234 17.17 5.24 -13.33
CA THR A 234 16.69 4.61 -14.56
C THR A 234 15.51 5.35 -15.17
N ILE A 235 14.82 6.17 -14.37
CA ILE A 235 13.70 7.01 -14.80
C ILE A 235 14.21 8.45 -15.02
N SER A 236 13.71 9.06 -16.10
CA SER A 236 13.90 10.49 -16.33
C SER A 236 12.77 11.26 -15.69
N TRP A 237 12.92 11.60 -14.42
CA TRP A 237 11.90 12.31 -13.67
C TRP A 237 11.62 13.70 -14.23
N ASP A 238 10.35 14.08 -14.29
CA ASP A 238 9.96 15.47 -14.56
C ASP A 238 10.59 16.40 -13.52
N SER A 239 11.01 17.57 -13.95
CA SER A 239 11.70 18.53 -13.07
C SER A 239 10.85 19.06 -11.92
N SER A 240 9.54 18.87 -11.96
CA SER A 240 8.60 19.21 -10.89
C SER A 240 8.31 18.04 -9.94
N ALA A 241 8.70 16.81 -10.32
CA ALA A 241 8.58 15.66 -9.45
C ALA A 241 9.55 15.76 -8.25
N ALA A 242 9.07 15.45 -7.07
CA ALA A 242 9.86 15.50 -5.85
C ALA A 242 9.75 14.18 -5.09
N LEU A 243 10.84 13.78 -4.44
CA LEU A 243 10.80 12.73 -3.42
C LEU A 243 9.97 13.22 -2.24
N ILE A 244 9.00 12.43 -1.83
CA ILE A 244 8.12 12.74 -0.69
C ILE A 244 8.10 11.61 0.32
N TRP A 245 7.80 11.96 1.57
CA TRP A 245 7.56 11.02 2.67
C TRP A 245 6.71 11.69 3.75
N GLY A 246 6.51 10.98 4.85
CA GLY A 246 5.96 11.56 6.07
C GLY A 246 6.87 12.65 6.64
N SER A 247 6.60 13.09 7.87
CA SER A 247 7.38 14.16 8.50
C SER A 247 8.78 13.73 8.98
N ASP A 248 9.01 12.41 9.07
CA ASP A 248 10.25 11.83 9.53
C ASP A 248 10.61 10.60 8.67
N LEU A 249 11.75 10.66 7.96
CA LEU A 249 12.23 9.62 7.07
C LEU A 249 12.53 8.29 7.80
N LYS A 250 12.83 8.35 9.10
CA LYS A 250 13.32 7.22 9.88
C LYS A 250 12.28 6.59 10.80
N VAL A 251 11.23 7.33 11.09
CA VAL A 251 10.19 6.89 12.03
C VAL A 251 8.88 6.57 11.32
N ASP A 252 8.55 7.32 10.26
CA ASP A 252 7.34 7.09 9.49
C ASP A 252 7.61 5.92 8.52
N ASN A 253 7.14 4.72 8.84
CA ASN A 253 7.52 3.50 8.12
C ASN A 253 6.50 3.07 7.04
N THR A 254 5.21 3.25 7.29
CA THR A 254 4.17 2.93 6.30
C THR A 254 3.24 4.11 6.13
N VAL A 255 3.10 4.59 4.90
CA VAL A 255 2.31 5.78 4.60
C VAL A 255 1.31 5.50 3.48
N LEU A 256 0.06 5.90 3.70
CA LEU A 256 -0.98 5.95 2.68
C LEU A 256 -0.98 7.34 2.04
N TRP A 257 -1.01 7.41 0.73
CA TRP A 257 -0.96 8.66 -0.04
C TRP A 257 -2.16 8.83 -0.93
N ARG A 258 -2.58 10.07 -1.12
CA ARG A 258 -3.65 10.43 -2.05
C ARG A 258 -3.37 11.75 -2.76
N THR A 259 -3.80 11.82 -4.01
CA THR A 259 -3.96 13.07 -4.77
C THR A 259 -5.09 12.92 -5.78
N VAL A 260 -5.69 14.04 -6.20
CA VAL A 260 -6.75 14.07 -7.21
C VAL A 260 -6.35 15.00 -8.35
N ILE A 261 -6.39 14.46 -9.56
CA ILE A 261 -6.12 15.20 -10.80
C ILE A 261 -7.47 15.53 -11.43
N PRO A 262 -7.86 16.81 -11.51
CA PRO A 262 -9.10 17.22 -12.13
C PRO A 262 -9.10 16.95 -13.65
N ALA A 263 -10.29 17.01 -14.27
CA ALA A 263 -10.48 16.90 -15.69
C ALA A 263 -9.94 18.12 -16.45
#